data_532d0fcf341c133def5dba29f44a392d
#
_entry.id   532d0fcf341c133def5dba29f44a392d
#
_cell.length_a   1.000
_cell.length_b   1.000
_cell.length_c   1.000
_cell.angle_alpha   90.00
_cell.angle_beta   90.00
_cell.angle_gamma   90.00
#
_symmetry.space_group_name_H-M   'P 1'
#
loop_
_entity.id
_entity.type
_entity.pdbx_description
1 polymer ?
#
loop_
_entity_poly.entity_id
_entity_poly.type
_entity_poly.pdbx_seq_one_letter_code
_entity_poly.pdbx_strand_id
1 'polypeptide(L)'
;MSRPTPLRGVHEALGATLTDFAGWLMPLRYGSESTEHNAVRQAAGLFDLSHMGEIFVTGPQAGEALDYALVGYLSALEPGRARYTMIVSPSGGVLDDLIVYRLANEEFMVVANASNYPRVAAELTERAKSFDAAVDDRSEQYALVAVQGPRSRAIMGEVTDADLDGLKYYAGLPATVAGREALIARTGYTGEDGFELFVAAADAEPLWAALTEAGAAHGLLPAGLSARDTLRLEAGMPLYGNELSADLTPFDAGLGRVVRFDKPGDFVGRAALEPLKDVPPTRRRVGLVATGRRVPRHGYPVVSEDGAVVGEVTSGAPSQSLGRPIAMAYVDNDLSTGLAVDIRGSREPVDVVDLPFYRRK
;
A
#
# COMPACT_ATOMS: atom_id res chain seq x y z
N MET A 1 -12.65 -12.98 -17.49
CA MET A 1 -11.56 -13.83 -16.99
C MET A 1 -10.54 -12.89 -16.37
N SER A 2 -10.01 -13.22 -15.18
CA SER A 2 -9.00 -12.43 -14.50
C SER A 2 -7.69 -12.44 -15.29
N ARG A 3 -6.99 -11.32 -15.34
CA ARG A 3 -5.68 -11.18 -16.02
C ARG A 3 -4.61 -11.93 -15.22
N PRO A 4 -3.74 -12.71 -15.84
CA PRO A 4 -2.60 -13.32 -15.16
C PRO A 4 -1.49 -12.29 -14.96
N THR A 5 -0.70 -12.43 -13.90
CA THR A 5 0.61 -11.77 -13.78
C THR A 5 1.67 -12.52 -14.59
N PRO A 6 2.83 -11.92 -14.86
CA PRO A 6 3.97 -12.64 -15.47
C PRO A 6 4.42 -13.88 -14.68
N LEU A 7 4.11 -13.93 -13.36
CA LEU A 7 4.50 -15.01 -12.44
C LEU A 7 3.46 -16.13 -12.30
N ARG A 8 2.37 -16.10 -13.07
CA ARG A 8 1.30 -17.12 -12.96
C ARG A 8 1.83 -18.56 -12.97
N GLY A 9 2.70 -18.90 -13.91
CA GLY A 9 3.27 -20.26 -14.01
C GLY A 9 4.03 -20.67 -12.75
N VAL A 10 4.76 -19.73 -12.15
CA VAL A 10 5.47 -19.93 -10.89
C VAL A 10 4.50 -20.21 -9.75
N HIS A 11 3.42 -19.42 -9.64
CA HIS A 11 2.42 -19.61 -8.58
C HIS A 11 1.71 -20.96 -8.69
N GLU A 12 1.33 -21.36 -9.90
CA GLU A 12 0.72 -22.67 -10.18
C GLU A 12 1.68 -23.82 -9.84
N ALA A 13 2.97 -23.71 -10.21
CA ALA A 13 4.00 -24.71 -9.90
C ALA A 13 4.27 -24.83 -8.38
N LEU A 14 4.14 -23.72 -7.63
CA LEU A 14 4.25 -23.71 -6.17
C LEU A 14 2.96 -24.15 -5.46
N GLY A 15 1.90 -24.51 -6.18
CA GLY A 15 0.63 -24.95 -5.62
C GLY A 15 -0.16 -23.83 -4.94
N ALA A 16 0.00 -22.58 -5.36
CA ALA A 16 -0.73 -21.46 -4.79
C ALA A 16 -2.24 -21.61 -4.99
N THR A 17 -3.02 -21.25 -3.97
CA THR A 17 -4.44 -20.98 -4.13
C THR A 17 -4.59 -19.63 -4.81
N LEU A 18 -5.14 -19.60 -6.03
CA LEU A 18 -5.32 -18.37 -6.80
C LEU A 18 -6.72 -17.78 -6.56
N THR A 19 -6.83 -16.46 -6.65
CA THR A 19 -8.09 -15.72 -6.52
C THR A 19 -8.13 -14.55 -7.50
N ASP A 20 -9.34 -14.09 -7.84
CA ASP A 20 -9.53 -12.79 -8.48
C ASP A 20 -9.29 -11.68 -7.46
N PHE A 21 -8.42 -10.75 -7.80
CA PHE A 21 -8.20 -9.53 -7.03
C PHE A 21 -8.12 -8.35 -7.99
N ALA A 22 -9.13 -7.49 -7.95
CA ALA A 22 -9.26 -6.32 -8.83
C ALA A 22 -9.10 -6.67 -10.33
N GLY A 23 -9.62 -7.83 -10.76
CA GLY A 23 -9.52 -8.31 -12.13
C GLY A 23 -8.21 -9.04 -12.47
N TRP A 24 -7.30 -9.21 -11.51
CA TRP A 24 -6.07 -9.96 -11.66
C TRP A 24 -6.15 -11.33 -10.97
N LEU A 25 -5.54 -12.35 -11.58
CA LEU A 25 -5.42 -13.69 -10.99
C LEU A 25 -4.17 -13.72 -10.09
N MET A 26 -4.38 -13.58 -8.80
CA MET A 26 -3.33 -13.40 -7.80
C MET A 26 -3.22 -14.59 -6.85
N PRO A 27 -2.02 -14.87 -6.30
CA PRO A 27 -1.86 -15.86 -5.24
C PRO A 27 -2.50 -15.36 -3.95
N LEU A 28 -3.54 -16.03 -3.49
CA LEU A 28 -4.16 -15.77 -2.20
C LEU A 28 -3.24 -16.26 -1.07
N ARG A 29 -2.68 -17.46 -1.25
CA ARG A 29 -1.73 -18.11 -0.34
C ARG A 29 -1.05 -19.29 -1.02
N TYR A 30 0.13 -19.70 -0.53
CA TYR A 30 0.86 -20.90 -0.98
C TYR A 30 0.73 -22.05 0.01
N GLY A 31 0.51 -21.74 1.27
CA GLY A 31 0.28 -22.70 2.34
C GLY A 31 -0.72 -22.14 3.33
N SER A 32 -0.30 -21.89 4.56
CA SER A 32 -1.13 -21.21 5.55
C SER A 32 -0.76 -19.75 5.67
N GLU A 33 -1.77 -18.88 5.75
CA GLU A 33 -1.59 -17.44 5.99
C GLU A 33 -0.67 -17.16 7.17
N SER A 34 -0.84 -17.90 8.29
CA SER A 34 -0.02 -17.69 9.49
C SER A 34 1.44 -18.05 9.28
N THR A 35 1.76 -19.07 8.48
CA THR A 35 3.15 -19.42 8.16
C THR A 35 3.81 -18.35 7.31
N GLU A 36 3.11 -17.88 6.28
CA GLU A 36 3.58 -16.81 5.40
C GLU A 36 3.76 -15.49 6.15
N HIS A 37 2.77 -15.11 6.95
CA HIS A 37 2.85 -13.94 7.83
C HIS A 37 4.04 -14.01 8.78
N ASN A 38 4.22 -15.14 9.48
CA ASN A 38 5.33 -15.32 10.41
C ASN A 38 6.70 -15.30 9.72
N ALA A 39 6.80 -15.82 8.49
CA ALA A 39 8.03 -15.70 7.71
C ALA A 39 8.41 -14.24 7.48
N VAL A 40 7.46 -13.38 7.12
CA VAL A 40 7.70 -11.94 6.96
C VAL A 40 8.14 -11.28 8.27
N ARG A 41 7.56 -11.65 9.41
CA ARG A 41 7.92 -11.09 10.73
C ARG A 41 9.27 -11.57 11.27
N GLN A 42 9.67 -12.80 10.95
CA GLN A 42 10.85 -13.44 11.57
C GLN A 42 12.02 -13.64 10.61
N ALA A 43 11.76 -13.68 9.32
CA ALA A 43 12.72 -13.95 8.26
C ALA A 43 12.51 -13.04 7.06
N ALA A 44 11.85 -13.52 6.01
CA ALA A 44 11.40 -12.71 4.87
C ALA A 44 10.25 -13.38 4.12
N GLY A 45 9.42 -12.56 3.47
CA GLY A 45 8.41 -12.98 2.50
C GLY A 45 8.70 -12.43 1.11
N LEU A 46 8.40 -13.22 0.10
CA LEU A 46 8.50 -12.87 -1.33
C LEU A 46 7.09 -12.72 -1.89
N PHE A 47 6.78 -11.53 -2.41
CA PHE A 47 5.45 -11.17 -2.91
C PHE A 47 5.49 -10.86 -4.40
N ASP A 48 4.48 -11.34 -5.13
CA ASP A 48 4.12 -10.81 -6.44
C ASP A 48 3.18 -9.62 -6.27
N LEU A 49 3.60 -8.46 -6.75
CA LEU A 49 2.84 -7.21 -6.75
C LEU A 49 2.60 -6.68 -8.16
N SER A 50 2.81 -7.51 -9.19
CA SER A 50 2.72 -7.13 -10.61
C SER A 50 1.30 -6.75 -11.08
N HIS A 51 0.34 -6.72 -10.16
CA HIS A 51 -1.00 -6.19 -10.39
C HIS A 51 -1.09 -4.67 -10.15
N MET A 52 -0.06 -4.06 -9.54
CA MET A 52 0.01 -2.61 -9.38
C MET A 52 0.21 -1.93 -10.74
N GLY A 53 -0.09 -0.63 -10.80
CA GLY A 53 0.11 0.15 -12.02
C GLY A 53 1.36 1.03 -11.92
N GLU A 54 2.15 1.09 -13.00
CA GLU A 54 3.34 1.92 -13.15
C GLU A 54 3.11 2.96 -14.25
N ILE A 55 2.82 4.21 -13.83
CA ILE A 55 2.51 5.31 -14.72
C ILE A 55 3.67 6.30 -14.71
N PHE A 56 4.27 6.53 -15.87
CA PHE A 56 5.38 7.46 -16.00
C PHE A 56 4.89 8.86 -16.35
N VAL A 57 5.46 9.86 -15.72
CA VAL A 57 5.23 11.29 -16.03
C VAL A 57 6.58 11.90 -16.32
N THR A 58 6.75 12.38 -17.56
CA THR A 58 8.04 12.88 -18.06
C THR A 58 7.89 14.25 -18.73
N GLY A 59 8.96 15.02 -18.76
CA GLY A 59 9.03 16.33 -19.40
C GLY A 59 9.45 17.43 -18.45
N PRO A 60 9.77 18.62 -19.01
CA PRO A 60 10.30 19.75 -18.24
C PRO A 60 9.39 20.22 -17.10
N GLN A 61 8.07 20.03 -17.23
CA GLN A 61 7.07 20.40 -16.22
C GLN A 61 6.41 19.19 -15.56
N ALA A 62 7.03 18.01 -15.59
CA ALA A 62 6.47 16.79 -14.99
C ALA A 62 6.21 16.95 -13.47
N GLY A 63 7.11 17.62 -12.76
CA GLY A 63 6.95 17.88 -11.33
C GLY A 63 5.77 18.80 -11.02
N GLU A 64 5.62 19.89 -11.78
CA GLU A 64 4.52 20.84 -11.64
C GLU A 64 3.17 20.24 -12.04
N ALA A 65 3.16 19.40 -13.09
CA ALA A 65 1.96 18.64 -13.50
C ALA A 65 1.51 17.70 -12.38
N LEU A 66 2.45 17.01 -11.71
CA LEU A 66 2.14 16.18 -10.56
C LEU A 66 1.73 16.99 -9.33
N ASP A 67 2.30 18.16 -9.12
CA ASP A 67 1.88 19.07 -8.03
C ASP A 67 0.45 19.56 -8.21
N TYR A 68 0.05 19.82 -9.47
CA TYR A 68 -1.34 20.17 -9.78
C TYR A 68 -2.28 18.96 -9.68
N ALA A 69 -1.82 17.79 -10.12
CA ALA A 69 -2.64 16.60 -10.19
C ALA A 69 -2.89 15.93 -8.83
N LEU A 70 -1.95 16.01 -7.89
CA LEU A 70 -1.92 15.25 -6.64
C LEU A 70 -1.88 16.19 -5.44
N VAL A 71 -2.27 15.71 -4.27
CA VAL A 71 -2.28 16.52 -3.04
C VAL A 71 -0.88 16.74 -2.44
N GLY A 72 0.11 15.91 -2.79
CA GLY A 72 1.50 16.02 -2.34
C GLY A 72 2.28 17.12 -3.05
N TYR A 73 3.50 17.42 -2.58
CA TYR A 73 4.45 18.34 -3.20
C TYR A 73 5.58 17.51 -3.85
N LEU A 74 5.43 17.18 -5.15
CA LEU A 74 6.25 16.22 -5.86
C LEU A 74 7.45 16.86 -6.56
N SER A 75 7.32 18.10 -7.06
CA SER A 75 8.43 18.82 -7.67
C SER A 75 9.56 19.13 -6.68
N ALA A 76 9.26 19.13 -5.36
CA ALA A 76 10.25 19.30 -4.30
C ALA A 76 10.98 17.99 -3.90
N LEU A 77 10.65 16.85 -4.50
CA LEU A 77 11.40 15.62 -4.27
C LEU A 77 12.77 15.71 -4.94
N GLU A 78 13.81 15.26 -4.24
CA GLU A 78 15.10 15.01 -4.88
C GLU A 78 15.05 13.75 -5.75
N PRO A 79 15.80 13.68 -6.87
CA PRO A 79 15.97 12.46 -7.62
C PRO A 79 16.39 11.28 -6.73
N GLY A 80 15.83 10.09 -6.98
CA GLY A 80 16.01 8.91 -6.16
C GLY A 80 15.13 8.87 -4.90
N ARG A 81 14.28 9.89 -4.65
CA ARG A 81 13.34 9.88 -3.52
C ARG A 81 11.93 9.49 -3.94
N ALA A 82 11.18 8.98 -2.97
CA ALA A 82 9.77 8.66 -3.16
C ALA A 82 8.90 9.39 -2.14
N ARG A 83 7.60 9.51 -2.46
CA ARG A 83 6.60 10.09 -1.56
C ARG A 83 5.26 9.38 -1.70
N TYR A 84 4.67 9.04 -0.55
CA TYR A 84 3.27 8.65 -0.47
C TYR A 84 2.40 9.90 -0.65
N THR A 85 1.40 9.82 -1.50
CA THR A 85 0.46 10.90 -1.81
C THR A 85 -0.90 10.33 -2.19
N MET A 86 -1.84 11.21 -2.54
CA MET A 86 -3.16 10.82 -3.02
C MET A 86 -3.55 11.62 -4.24
N ILE A 87 -4.33 11.00 -5.11
CA ILE A 87 -5.13 11.67 -6.13
C ILE A 87 -6.55 11.81 -5.57
N VAL A 88 -7.11 13.02 -5.67
CA VAL A 88 -8.47 13.30 -5.18
C VAL A 88 -9.35 13.85 -6.29
N SER A 89 -10.65 13.76 -6.11
CA SER A 89 -11.63 14.42 -6.97
C SER A 89 -11.65 15.94 -6.71
N PRO A 90 -12.27 16.76 -7.58
CA PRO A 90 -12.48 18.19 -7.29
C PRO A 90 -13.24 18.45 -5.99
N SER A 91 -14.07 17.51 -5.53
CA SER A 91 -14.79 17.57 -4.24
C SER A 91 -13.96 17.12 -3.03
N GLY A 92 -12.69 16.70 -3.23
CA GLY A 92 -11.77 16.30 -2.17
C GLY A 92 -11.81 14.82 -1.80
N GLY A 93 -12.70 14.01 -2.36
CA GLY A 93 -12.77 12.58 -2.12
C GLY A 93 -11.56 11.84 -2.74
N VAL A 94 -11.04 10.84 -2.04
CA VAL A 94 -9.85 10.09 -2.45
C VAL A 94 -10.18 9.15 -3.62
N LEU A 95 -9.53 9.34 -4.76
CA LEU A 95 -9.66 8.48 -5.93
C LEU A 95 -8.69 7.29 -5.89
N ASP A 96 -7.50 7.52 -5.34
CA ASP A 96 -6.50 6.49 -5.03
C ASP A 96 -5.41 7.06 -4.11
N ASP A 97 -4.68 6.16 -3.44
CA ASP A 97 -3.44 6.46 -2.73
C ASP A 97 -2.25 5.87 -3.50
N LEU A 98 -1.17 6.65 -3.58
CA LEU A 98 -0.11 6.46 -4.56
C LEU A 98 1.27 6.57 -3.90
N ILE A 99 2.26 5.89 -4.48
CA ILE A 99 3.66 6.22 -4.24
C ILE A 99 4.24 6.83 -5.52
N VAL A 100 4.85 8.00 -5.42
CA VAL A 100 5.52 8.66 -6.54
C VAL A 100 7.02 8.62 -6.29
N TYR A 101 7.76 8.05 -7.23
CA TYR A 101 9.21 8.05 -7.29
C TYR A 101 9.70 9.12 -8.26
N ARG A 102 10.64 9.97 -7.85
CA ARG A 102 11.38 10.83 -8.79
C ARG A 102 12.61 10.09 -9.26
N LEU A 103 12.61 9.62 -10.50
CA LEU A 103 13.68 8.83 -11.09
C LEU A 103 14.82 9.73 -11.59
N ALA A 104 14.46 10.86 -12.19
CA ALA A 104 15.39 11.89 -12.68
C ALA A 104 14.75 13.27 -12.51
N ASN A 105 15.44 14.33 -12.98
CA ASN A 105 14.95 15.71 -12.85
C ASN A 105 13.57 15.89 -13.50
N GLU A 106 13.34 15.27 -14.64
CA GLU A 106 12.15 15.41 -15.47
C GLU A 106 11.42 14.07 -15.65
N GLU A 107 11.64 13.10 -14.74
CA GLU A 107 11.06 11.77 -14.85
C GLU A 107 10.56 11.28 -13.49
N PHE A 108 9.28 10.91 -13.45
CA PHE A 108 8.60 10.37 -12.29
C PHE A 108 7.88 9.07 -12.66
N MET A 109 7.83 8.15 -11.70
CA MET A 109 7.00 6.95 -11.77
C MET A 109 5.97 7.00 -10.65
N VAL A 110 4.70 6.92 -11.02
CA VAL A 110 3.54 6.85 -10.11
C VAL A 110 3.10 5.40 -10.00
N VAL A 111 3.13 4.86 -8.80
CA VAL A 111 2.64 3.51 -8.50
C VAL A 111 1.24 3.61 -7.92
N ALA A 112 0.27 3.00 -8.61
CA ALA A 112 -1.15 3.07 -8.30
C ALA A 112 -1.75 1.69 -7.96
N ASN A 113 -2.84 1.67 -7.20
CA ASN A 113 -3.52 0.43 -6.85
C ASN A 113 -4.15 -0.25 -8.06
N ALA A 114 -4.14 -1.58 -8.05
CA ALA A 114 -4.62 -2.44 -9.14
C ALA A 114 -6.03 -2.10 -9.65
N SER A 115 -6.95 -1.78 -8.74
CA SER A 115 -8.33 -1.42 -9.08
C SER A 115 -8.46 -0.06 -9.75
N ASN A 116 -7.49 0.82 -9.56
CA ASN A 116 -7.61 2.25 -9.86
C ASN A 116 -6.63 2.74 -10.93
N TYR A 117 -5.52 2.01 -11.22
CA TYR A 117 -4.47 2.54 -12.10
C TYR A 117 -4.96 3.02 -13.47
N PRO A 118 -5.96 2.37 -14.15
CA PRO A 118 -6.44 2.90 -15.44
C PRO A 118 -7.12 4.26 -15.28
N ARG A 119 -7.86 4.44 -14.17
CA ARG A 119 -8.47 5.73 -13.83
C ARG A 119 -7.42 6.76 -13.48
N VAL A 120 -6.43 6.38 -12.68
CA VAL A 120 -5.33 7.27 -12.29
C VAL A 120 -4.55 7.74 -13.53
N ALA A 121 -4.23 6.84 -14.45
CA ALA A 121 -3.55 7.20 -15.70
C ALA A 121 -4.38 8.18 -16.53
N ALA A 122 -5.69 7.96 -16.66
CA ALA A 122 -6.59 8.86 -17.37
C ALA A 122 -6.69 10.24 -16.71
N GLU A 123 -6.83 10.29 -15.37
CA GLU A 123 -6.86 11.53 -14.59
C GLU A 123 -5.53 12.31 -14.70
N LEU A 124 -4.39 11.63 -14.59
CA LEU A 124 -3.08 12.26 -14.76
C LEU A 124 -2.91 12.83 -16.16
N THR A 125 -3.31 12.07 -17.20
CA THR A 125 -3.27 12.54 -18.58
C THR A 125 -4.11 13.80 -18.77
N GLU A 126 -5.33 13.82 -18.22
CA GLU A 126 -6.23 14.99 -18.34
C GLU A 126 -5.64 16.21 -17.62
N ARG A 127 -5.14 16.01 -16.40
CA ARG A 127 -4.62 17.07 -15.54
C ARG A 127 -3.27 17.62 -16.04
N ALA A 128 -2.48 16.81 -16.76
CA ALA A 128 -1.20 17.23 -17.33
C ALA A 128 -1.33 18.07 -18.62
N LYS A 129 -2.49 18.19 -19.24
CA LYS A 129 -2.68 18.86 -20.55
C LYS A 129 -2.19 20.31 -20.64
N SER A 130 -2.16 21.01 -19.49
CA SER A 130 -1.71 22.41 -19.44
C SER A 130 -0.21 22.57 -19.16
N PHE A 131 0.51 21.45 -19.09
CA PHE A 131 1.94 21.41 -18.74
C PHE A 131 2.74 20.78 -19.89
N ASP A 132 4.00 21.17 -20.01
CA ASP A 132 4.97 20.47 -20.88
C ASP A 132 5.41 19.16 -20.21
N ALA A 133 4.47 18.21 -20.22
CA ALA A 133 4.64 16.89 -19.59
C ALA A 133 3.85 15.83 -20.36
N ALA A 134 4.40 14.63 -20.44
CA ALA A 134 3.77 13.46 -21.03
C ALA A 134 3.45 12.42 -19.94
N VAL A 135 2.32 11.74 -20.07
CA VAL A 135 1.88 10.66 -19.19
C VAL A 135 1.82 9.37 -20.00
N ASP A 136 2.48 8.33 -19.52
CA ASP A 136 2.59 7.04 -20.21
C ASP A 136 2.35 5.88 -19.21
N ASP A 137 1.25 5.15 -19.42
CA ASP A 137 0.94 3.95 -18.62
C ASP A 137 1.77 2.77 -19.16
N ARG A 138 2.77 2.35 -18.38
CA ARG A 138 3.66 1.24 -18.68
C ARG A 138 3.39 0.00 -17.83
N SER A 139 2.26 -0.08 -17.15
CA SER A 139 1.95 -1.16 -16.21
C SER A 139 2.08 -2.56 -16.80
N GLU A 140 1.81 -2.73 -18.10
CA GLU A 140 1.96 -4.05 -18.76
C GLU A 140 3.42 -4.40 -19.10
N GLN A 141 4.33 -3.43 -19.03
CA GLN A 141 5.75 -3.63 -19.35
C GLN A 141 6.57 -4.01 -18.12
N TYR A 142 6.02 -3.80 -16.93
CA TYR A 142 6.70 -4.04 -15.66
C TYR A 142 6.13 -5.23 -14.89
N ALA A 143 6.98 -5.79 -14.07
CA ALA A 143 6.61 -6.66 -12.95
C ALA A 143 7.16 -6.05 -11.67
N LEU A 144 6.43 -6.20 -10.59
CA LEU A 144 6.82 -5.74 -9.27
C LEU A 144 6.91 -6.93 -8.32
N VAL A 145 8.11 -7.18 -7.81
CA VAL A 145 8.39 -8.24 -6.83
C VAL A 145 8.90 -7.62 -5.54
N ALA A 146 8.41 -8.06 -4.39
CA ALA A 146 8.84 -7.51 -3.11
C ALA A 146 9.45 -8.57 -2.19
N VAL A 147 10.59 -8.23 -1.56
CA VAL A 147 11.22 -8.99 -0.48
C VAL A 147 11.09 -8.21 0.81
N GLN A 148 10.29 -8.72 1.75
CA GLN A 148 9.90 -8.00 2.97
C GLN A 148 10.22 -8.81 4.22
N GLY A 149 10.82 -8.18 5.23
CA GLY A 149 11.14 -8.82 6.51
C GLY A 149 12.56 -8.51 6.99
N PRO A 150 12.92 -8.91 8.23
CA PRO A 150 14.21 -8.57 8.84
C PRO A 150 15.43 -9.18 8.13
N ARG A 151 15.25 -10.18 7.26
CA ARG A 151 16.32 -10.78 6.46
C ARG A 151 16.38 -10.24 5.02
N SER A 152 15.47 -9.36 4.62
CA SER A 152 15.40 -8.82 3.26
C SER A 152 16.71 -8.19 2.80
N ARG A 153 17.39 -7.42 3.68
CA ARG A 153 18.68 -6.79 3.39
C ARG A 153 19.78 -7.83 3.07
N ALA A 154 19.83 -8.93 3.84
CA ALA A 154 20.81 -9.99 3.62
C ALA A 154 20.55 -10.72 2.30
N ILE A 155 19.30 -11.07 2.02
CA ILE A 155 18.88 -11.73 0.76
C ILE A 155 19.23 -10.85 -0.44
N MET A 156 18.88 -9.58 -0.39
CA MET A 156 19.18 -8.65 -1.48
C MET A 156 20.69 -8.52 -1.72
N GLY A 157 21.51 -8.55 -0.67
CA GLY A 157 22.98 -8.49 -0.79
C GLY A 157 23.62 -9.68 -1.49
N GLU A 158 22.89 -10.79 -1.68
CA GLU A 158 23.36 -11.95 -2.45
C GLU A 158 23.07 -11.82 -3.96
N VAL A 159 22.18 -10.92 -4.36
CA VAL A 159 21.74 -10.77 -5.76
C VAL A 159 22.06 -9.41 -6.38
N THR A 160 22.63 -8.48 -5.61
CA THR A 160 23.04 -7.15 -6.12
C THR A 160 24.23 -6.59 -5.35
N ASP A 161 25.10 -5.85 -6.05
CA ASP A 161 26.20 -5.08 -5.48
C ASP A 161 25.80 -3.63 -5.14
N ALA A 162 24.53 -3.27 -5.28
CA ALA A 162 24.03 -1.94 -4.97
C ALA A 162 24.22 -1.57 -3.49
N ASP A 163 24.50 -0.31 -3.20
CA ASP A 163 24.59 0.19 -1.83
C ASP A 163 23.21 0.29 -1.15
N LEU A 164 22.76 -0.86 -0.63
CA LEU A 164 21.48 -0.96 0.05
C LEU A 164 21.47 -0.28 1.43
N ASP A 165 22.63 -0.10 2.05
CA ASP A 165 22.74 0.55 3.37
C ASP A 165 22.62 2.07 3.23
N GLY A 166 23.12 2.64 2.13
CA GLY A 166 22.91 4.02 1.75
C GLY A 166 21.50 4.34 1.24
N LEU A 167 20.75 3.34 0.80
CA LEU A 167 19.39 3.51 0.29
C LEU A 167 18.42 3.81 1.44
N LYS A 168 17.95 5.04 1.51
CA LYS A 168 17.02 5.50 2.57
C LYS A 168 15.62 4.92 2.36
N TYR A 169 14.86 4.82 3.46
CA TYR A 169 13.44 4.52 3.38
C TYR A 169 12.70 5.59 2.55
N TYR A 170 11.76 5.17 1.70
CA TYR A 170 11.14 5.99 0.66
C TYR A 170 12.18 6.58 -0.32
N ALA A 171 13.03 5.71 -0.86
CA ALA A 171 13.95 6.01 -1.95
C ALA A 171 14.00 4.85 -2.94
N GLY A 172 14.40 5.15 -4.17
CA GLY A 172 14.64 4.18 -5.24
C GLY A 172 16.01 4.36 -5.85
N LEU A 173 16.65 3.26 -6.23
CA LEU A 173 17.98 3.21 -6.83
C LEU A 173 17.93 2.29 -8.05
N PRO A 174 18.19 2.81 -9.27
CA PRO A 174 18.45 1.95 -10.43
C PRO A 174 19.69 1.09 -10.23
N ALA A 175 19.57 -0.20 -10.42
CA ALA A 175 20.66 -1.15 -10.19
C ALA A 175 20.49 -2.43 -11.02
N THR A 176 21.51 -3.28 -11.00
CA THR A 176 21.42 -4.65 -11.51
C THR A 176 21.11 -5.60 -10.36
N VAL A 177 20.07 -6.42 -10.51
CA VAL A 177 19.68 -7.47 -9.56
C VAL A 177 19.65 -8.81 -10.27
N ALA A 178 20.47 -9.75 -9.82
CA ALA A 178 20.64 -11.07 -10.46
C ALA A 178 20.89 -10.96 -11.99
N GLY A 179 21.68 -9.98 -12.42
CA GLY A 179 22.01 -9.73 -13.83
C GLY A 179 20.94 -9.03 -14.66
N ARG A 180 19.90 -8.45 -14.03
CA ARG A 180 18.78 -7.74 -14.69
C ARG A 180 18.71 -6.31 -14.25
N GLU A 181 18.33 -5.40 -15.15
CA GLU A 181 18.06 -4.01 -14.80
C GLU A 181 16.81 -3.94 -13.93
N ALA A 182 16.91 -3.23 -12.81
CA ALA A 182 15.82 -3.04 -11.85
C ALA A 182 15.87 -1.65 -11.22
N LEU A 183 14.73 -1.15 -10.81
CA LEU A 183 14.66 -0.12 -9.79
C LEU A 183 14.46 -0.82 -8.44
N ILE A 184 15.43 -0.70 -7.53
CA ILE A 184 15.33 -1.17 -6.16
C ILE A 184 14.73 -0.05 -5.33
N ALA A 185 13.53 -0.21 -4.80
CA ALA A 185 12.90 0.74 -3.89
C ALA A 185 12.89 0.19 -2.46
N ARG A 186 13.29 1.03 -1.48
CA ARG A 186 13.17 0.67 -0.06
C ARG A 186 11.83 1.15 0.47
N THR A 187 10.80 0.44 0.07
CA THR A 187 9.39 0.64 0.38
C THR A 187 8.74 -0.68 0.73
N GLY A 188 7.49 -0.65 1.15
CA GLY A 188 6.73 -1.85 1.48
C GLY A 188 5.43 -1.55 2.21
N TYR A 189 4.61 -2.59 2.35
CA TYR A 189 3.26 -2.54 2.90
C TYR A 189 3.07 -3.52 4.06
N THR A 190 4.15 -3.88 4.74
CA THR A 190 4.15 -4.93 5.78
C THR A 190 4.46 -4.43 7.18
N GLY A 191 4.99 -3.22 7.29
CA GLY A 191 5.53 -2.68 8.55
C GLY A 191 6.95 -3.16 8.86
N GLU A 192 7.51 -4.10 8.07
CA GLU A 192 8.90 -4.52 8.13
C GLU A 192 9.80 -3.67 7.22
N ASP A 193 11.12 -3.85 7.33
CA ASP A 193 12.06 -3.39 6.33
C ASP A 193 11.95 -4.30 5.10
N GLY A 194 12.22 -3.74 3.92
CA GLY A 194 12.13 -4.52 2.70
C GLY A 194 12.39 -3.71 1.46
N PHE A 195 12.36 -4.42 0.34
CA PHE A 195 12.63 -3.86 -0.97
C PHE A 195 11.56 -4.28 -1.96
N GLU A 196 11.18 -3.36 -2.82
CA GLU A 196 10.31 -3.56 -3.97
C GLU A 196 11.15 -3.40 -5.23
N LEU A 197 11.05 -4.36 -6.14
CA LEU A 197 11.88 -4.49 -7.33
C LEU A 197 11.00 -4.35 -8.57
N PHE A 198 11.16 -3.23 -9.28
CA PHE A 198 10.51 -3.01 -10.55
C PHE A 198 11.44 -3.47 -11.66
N VAL A 199 11.00 -4.44 -12.44
CA VAL A 199 11.76 -5.04 -13.55
C VAL A 199 10.90 -5.13 -14.80
N ALA A 200 11.50 -5.35 -15.97
CA ALA A 200 10.74 -5.71 -17.17
C ALA A 200 9.91 -6.97 -16.92
N ALA A 201 8.68 -7.02 -17.41
CA ALA A 201 7.77 -8.16 -17.19
C ALA A 201 8.38 -9.50 -17.59
N ALA A 202 9.21 -9.52 -18.64
CA ALA A 202 9.94 -10.72 -19.10
C ALA A 202 11.01 -11.23 -18.11
N ASP A 203 11.46 -10.37 -17.20
CA ASP A 203 12.48 -10.70 -16.20
C ASP A 203 11.88 -11.17 -14.86
N ALA A 204 10.56 -11.20 -14.73
CA ALA A 204 9.89 -11.54 -13.49
C ALA A 204 10.20 -12.96 -13.00
N GLU A 205 10.03 -13.97 -13.85
CA GLU A 205 10.28 -15.38 -13.47
C GLU A 205 11.74 -15.63 -13.11
N PRO A 206 12.74 -15.21 -13.93
CA PRO A 206 14.14 -15.37 -13.56
C PRO A 206 14.55 -14.60 -12.31
N LEU A 207 13.97 -13.41 -12.05
CA LEU A 207 14.20 -12.66 -10.82
C LEU A 207 13.63 -13.40 -9.60
N TRP A 208 12.40 -13.89 -9.71
CA TRP A 208 11.75 -14.67 -8.65
C TRP A 208 12.56 -15.91 -8.28
N ALA A 209 13.06 -16.65 -9.28
CA ALA A 209 13.91 -17.82 -9.07
C ALA A 209 15.20 -17.47 -8.32
N ALA A 210 15.91 -16.41 -8.76
CA ALA A 210 17.15 -15.96 -8.12
C ALA A 210 16.91 -15.51 -6.67
N LEU A 211 15.83 -14.77 -6.39
CA LEU A 211 15.47 -14.36 -5.04
C LEU A 211 15.10 -15.55 -4.15
N THR A 212 14.40 -16.55 -4.71
CA THR A 212 14.03 -17.78 -3.99
C THR A 212 15.30 -18.58 -3.61
N GLU A 213 16.26 -18.70 -4.53
CA GLU A 213 17.53 -19.37 -4.27
C GLU A 213 18.34 -18.65 -3.19
N ALA A 214 18.58 -17.34 -3.35
CA ALA A 214 19.29 -16.52 -2.36
C ALA A 214 18.58 -16.51 -0.98
N GLY A 215 17.25 -16.50 -1.00
CA GLY A 215 16.45 -16.46 0.23
C GLY A 215 16.36 -17.79 0.99
N ALA A 216 16.71 -18.91 0.37
CA ALA A 216 16.52 -20.24 0.96
C ALA A 216 17.22 -20.41 2.32
N ALA A 217 18.48 -19.98 2.44
CA ALA A 217 19.24 -20.03 3.70
C ALA A 217 18.75 -19.00 4.74
N HIS A 218 17.97 -18.01 4.33
CA HIS A 218 17.46 -16.94 5.18
C HIS A 218 16.01 -17.16 5.64
N GLY A 219 15.38 -18.28 5.25
CA GLY A 219 14.01 -18.59 5.61
C GLY A 219 12.96 -17.80 4.82
N LEU A 220 13.30 -17.36 3.61
CA LEU A 220 12.36 -16.72 2.68
C LEU A 220 11.25 -17.69 2.30
N LEU A 221 10.01 -17.25 2.40
CA LEU A 221 8.85 -17.97 1.88
C LEU A 221 8.07 -17.09 0.90
N PRO A 222 7.46 -17.68 -0.14
CA PRO A 222 6.48 -16.96 -0.93
C PRO A 222 5.27 -16.62 -0.04
N ALA A 223 4.72 -15.45 -0.22
CA ALA A 223 3.60 -14.95 0.58
C ALA A 223 2.51 -14.33 -0.32
N GLY A 224 1.25 -14.71 -0.06
CA GLY A 224 0.12 -14.28 -0.84
C GLY A 224 -0.66 -13.11 -0.22
N LEU A 225 -1.79 -12.77 -0.87
CA LEU A 225 -2.64 -11.65 -0.49
C LEU A 225 -3.19 -11.75 0.94
N SER A 226 -3.48 -12.97 1.44
CA SER A 226 -3.97 -13.15 2.81
C SER A 226 -2.95 -12.67 3.85
N ALA A 227 -1.68 -13.06 3.69
CA ALA A 227 -0.60 -12.60 4.57
C ALA A 227 -0.36 -11.09 4.39
N ARG A 228 -0.38 -10.58 3.15
CA ARG A 228 -0.24 -9.15 2.85
C ARG A 228 -1.30 -8.32 3.57
N ASP A 229 -2.57 -8.74 3.54
CA ASP A 229 -3.66 -8.01 4.20
C ASP A 229 -3.51 -7.99 5.72
N THR A 230 -3.18 -9.11 6.34
CA THR A 230 -2.96 -9.15 7.80
C THR A 230 -1.74 -8.32 8.23
N LEU A 231 -0.64 -8.38 7.46
CA LEU A 231 0.58 -7.61 7.72
C LEU A 231 0.33 -6.09 7.64
N ARG A 232 -0.32 -5.61 6.57
CA ARG A 232 -0.62 -4.19 6.42
C ARG A 232 -1.58 -3.70 7.50
N LEU A 233 -2.59 -4.53 7.88
CA LEU A 233 -3.52 -4.20 8.95
C LEU A 233 -2.79 -4.04 10.28
N GLU A 234 -1.90 -4.96 10.65
CA GLU A 234 -1.05 -4.84 11.83
C GLU A 234 -0.20 -3.56 11.81
N ALA A 235 0.30 -3.18 10.63
CA ALA A 235 1.06 -1.94 10.42
C ALA A 235 0.16 -0.68 10.39
N GLY A 236 -1.16 -0.81 10.50
CA GLY A 236 -2.11 0.30 10.47
C GLY A 236 -2.20 1.01 9.13
N MET A 237 -1.76 0.36 8.05
CA MET A 237 -1.76 0.93 6.69
C MET A 237 -3.15 0.79 6.05
N PRO A 238 -3.71 1.87 5.48
CA PRO A 238 -5.02 1.84 4.85
C PRO A 238 -4.99 1.04 3.55
N LEU A 239 -6.16 0.52 3.16
CA LEU A 239 -6.41 -0.10 1.87
C LEU A 239 -7.53 0.68 1.17
N TYR A 240 -7.30 1.06 -0.09
CA TYR A 240 -8.36 1.66 -0.91
C TYR A 240 -9.53 0.69 -1.11
N GLY A 241 -10.73 1.19 -0.94
CA GLY A 241 -11.97 0.39 -0.91
C GLY A 241 -12.40 -0.02 0.51
N ASN A 242 -11.50 0.10 1.50
CA ASN A 242 -11.78 -0.17 2.91
C ASN A 242 -11.66 1.12 3.74
N GLU A 243 -10.44 1.62 3.92
CA GLU A 243 -10.16 2.84 4.70
C GLU A 243 -10.14 4.11 3.84
N LEU A 244 -10.04 3.98 2.53
CA LEU A 244 -10.03 5.08 1.57
C LEU A 244 -11.08 4.84 0.50
N SER A 245 -11.78 5.90 0.11
CA SER A 245 -12.78 5.86 -0.96
C SER A 245 -13.04 7.27 -1.52
N ALA A 246 -13.82 7.35 -2.59
CA ALA A 246 -14.24 8.61 -3.17
C ALA A 246 -15.18 9.45 -2.26
N ASP A 247 -15.76 8.84 -1.23
CA ASP A 247 -16.64 9.48 -0.26
C ASP A 247 -15.89 10.02 0.97
N LEU A 248 -14.58 9.71 1.08
CA LEU A 248 -13.73 10.11 2.21
C LEU A 248 -12.65 11.08 1.73
N THR A 249 -12.39 12.11 2.52
CA THR A 249 -11.25 13.01 2.32
C THR A 249 -9.99 12.46 3.00
N PRO A 250 -8.80 12.96 2.65
CA PRO A 250 -7.58 12.62 3.39
C PRO A 250 -7.66 12.94 4.89
N PHE A 251 -8.47 13.93 5.28
CA PHE A 251 -8.66 14.31 6.69
C PHE A 251 -9.49 13.28 7.45
N ASP A 252 -10.57 12.78 6.84
CA ASP A 252 -11.40 11.71 7.40
C ASP A 252 -10.56 10.45 7.67
N ALA A 253 -9.64 10.14 6.75
CA ALA A 253 -8.73 8.99 6.87
C ALA A 253 -7.59 9.19 7.87
N GLY A 254 -7.48 10.38 8.51
CA GLY A 254 -6.37 10.72 9.41
C GLY A 254 -5.03 10.93 8.69
N LEU A 255 -5.07 11.19 7.38
CA LEU A 255 -3.91 11.35 6.49
C LEU A 255 -3.75 12.80 5.99
N GLY A 256 -4.37 13.76 6.65
CA GLY A 256 -4.33 15.18 6.26
C GLY A 256 -2.93 15.76 6.09
N ARG A 257 -1.90 15.19 6.77
CA ARG A 257 -0.49 15.61 6.61
C ARG A 257 0.08 15.35 5.21
N VAL A 258 -0.55 14.51 4.41
CA VAL A 258 -0.16 14.22 3.02
C VAL A 258 -0.53 15.38 2.11
N VAL A 259 -1.57 16.15 2.49
CA VAL A 259 -2.06 17.31 1.71
C VAL A 259 -1.13 18.51 1.97
N ARG A 260 -0.49 18.97 0.91
CA ARG A 260 0.50 20.04 0.98
C ARG A 260 -0.05 21.36 0.41
N PHE A 261 -0.65 22.16 1.29
CA PHE A 261 -1.16 23.50 0.93
C PHE A 261 -0.05 24.54 0.73
N ASP A 262 1.15 24.25 1.21
CA ASP A 262 2.34 25.11 1.13
C ASP A 262 3.10 24.97 -0.20
N LYS A 263 2.69 24.09 -1.11
CA LYS A 263 3.27 23.98 -2.44
C LYS A 263 2.86 25.15 -3.34
N PRO A 264 3.70 25.55 -4.34
CA PRO A 264 3.34 26.56 -5.31
C PRO A 264 2.10 26.19 -6.13
N GLY A 265 1.30 27.21 -6.46
CA GLY A 265 0.15 27.04 -7.35
C GLY A 265 -1.06 26.38 -6.70
N ASP A 266 -2.00 26.03 -7.54
CA ASP A 266 -3.24 25.34 -7.19
C ASP A 266 -3.09 23.83 -7.43
N PHE A 267 -4.04 23.04 -6.89
CA PHE A 267 -4.16 21.60 -7.17
C PHE A 267 -5.62 21.15 -7.15
N VAL A 268 -5.91 20.10 -7.89
CA VAL A 268 -7.26 19.53 -7.95
C VAL A 268 -7.73 19.13 -6.56
N GLY A 269 -8.88 19.66 -6.13
CA GLY A 269 -9.47 19.43 -4.81
C GLY A 269 -9.07 20.43 -3.73
N ARG A 270 -8.15 21.38 -3.99
CA ARG A 270 -7.70 22.37 -3.00
C ARG A 270 -8.86 23.14 -2.39
N ALA A 271 -9.75 23.68 -3.22
CA ALA A 271 -10.88 24.48 -2.76
C ALA A 271 -11.82 23.72 -1.82
N ALA A 272 -11.97 22.40 -1.99
CA ALA A 272 -12.75 21.54 -1.13
C ALA A 272 -12.00 21.14 0.16
N LEU A 273 -10.69 20.93 0.07
CA LEU A 273 -9.89 20.41 1.18
C LEU A 273 -9.38 21.51 2.14
N GLU A 274 -9.05 22.70 1.63
CA GLU A 274 -8.43 23.77 2.44
C GLU A 274 -9.32 24.24 3.61
N PRO A 275 -10.66 24.35 3.49
CA PRO A 275 -11.53 24.64 4.63
C PRO A 275 -11.55 23.56 5.70
N LEU A 276 -11.20 22.31 5.35
CA LEU A 276 -11.27 21.15 6.26
C LEU A 276 -9.98 20.93 7.05
N LYS A 277 -8.87 21.60 6.71
CA LYS A 277 -7.54 21.33 7.29
C LYS A 277 -7.47 21.45 8.83
N ASP A 278 -8.28 22.35 9.40
CA ASP A 278 -8.31 22.64 10.84
C ASP A 278 -9.65 22.20 11.49
N VAL A 279 -10.48 21.48 10.74
CA VAL A 279 -11.78 20.98 11.22
C VAL A 279 -11.64 19.51 11.58
N PRO A 280 -11.88 19.13 12.85
CA PRO A 280 -11.93 17.71 13.21
C PRO A 280 -13.01 16.98 12.40
N PRO A 281 -12.71 15.79 11.84
CA PRO A 281 -13.74 15.01 11.14
C PRO A 281 -14.81 14.53 12.13
N THR A 282 -16.03 14.30 11.65
CA THR A 282 -17.13 13.75 12.45
C THR A 282 -16.85 12.33 12.92
N ARG A 283 -16.12 11.56 12.11
CA ARG A 283 -15.64 10.22 12.42
C ARG A 283 -14.12 10.17 12.25
N ARG A 284 -13.47 9.34 13.03
CA ARG A 284 -12.02 9.11 12.94
C ARG A 284 -11.71 7.63 12.75
N ARG A 285 -10.65 7.35 12.04
CA ARG A 285 -10.10 6.01 11.91
C ARG A 285 -9.36 5.61 13.18
N VAL A 286 -9.70 4.44 13.73
CA VAL A 286 -9.10 3.89 14.94
C VAL A 286 -8.67 2.44 14.75
N GLY A 287 -7.76 1.97 15.61
CA GLY A 287 -7.50 0.58 15.83
C GLY A 287 -8.43 0.01 16.90
N LEU A 288 -8.93 -1.20 16.69
CA LEU A 288 -9.74 -1.96 17.63
C LEU A 288 -9.05 -3.30 17.91
N VAL A 289 -8.92 -3.66 19.19
CA VAL A 289 -8.41 -4.97 19.62
C VAL A 289 -9.55 -5.69 20.34
N ALA A 290 -10.01 -6.82 19.79
CA ALA A 290 -11.10 -7.59 20.40
C ALA A 290 -10.65 -8.23 21.72
N THR A 291 -11.51 -8.23 22.73
CA THR A 291 -11.19 -8.86 24.02
C THR A 291 -11.38 -10.37 23.99
N GLY A 292 -12.26 -10.87 23.11
CA GLY A 292 -12.49 -12.29 22.88
C GLY A 292 -11.78 -12.83 21.64
N ARG A 293 -12.37 -13.88 21.04
CA ARG A 293 -11.76 -14.61 19.91
C ARG A 293 -12.46 -14.35 18.57
N ARG A 294 -13.58 -13.65 18.56
CA ARG A 294 -14.31 -13.37 17.33
C ARG A 294 -13.62 -12.28 16.54
N VAL A 295 -13.48 -12.49 15.25
CA VAL A 295 -12.80 -11.55 14.36
C VAL A 295 -13.82 -10.55 13.82
N PRO A 296 -13.69 -9.24 14.13
CA PRO A 296 -14.44 -8.20 13.44
C PRO A 296 -14.11 -8.25 11.94
N ARG A 297 -15.12 -8.09 11.10
CA ARG A 297 -14.94 -8.08 9.64
C ARG A 297 -15.48 -6.79 9.05
N HIS A 298 -15.03 -6.46 7.85
CA HIS A 298 -15.53 -5.31 7.09
C HIS A 298 -17.06 -5.26 7.09
N GLY A 299 -17.61 -4.07 7.29
CA GLY A 299 -19.05 -3.82 7.31
C GLY A 299 -19.75 -4.17 8.64
N TYR A 300 -19.04 -4.71 9.65
CA TYR A 300 -19.68 -4.94 10.95
C TYR A 300 -19.81 -3.62 11.73
N PRO A 301 -21.01 -3.35 12.30
CA PRO A 301 -21.23 -2.13 13.06
C PRO A 301 -20.44 -2.10 14.36
N VAL A 302 -19.86 -0.96 14.66
CA VAL A 302 -19.33 -0.63 15.98
C VAL A 302 -20.47 0.01 16.79
N VAL A 303 -20.71 -0.50 17.98
CA VAL A 303 -21.81 -0.07 18.85
C VAL A 303 -21.30 0.41 20.21
N SER A 304 -21.98 1.38 20.77
CA SER A 304 -21.77 1.87 22.14
C SER A 304 -22.40 0.92 23.19
N GLU A 305 -22.19 1.19 24.47
CA GLU A 305 -22.72 0.39 25.58
C GLU A 305 -24.26 0.29 25.55
N ASP A 306 -24.96 1.36 25.19
CA ASP A 306 -26.42 1.40 25.05
C ASP A 306 -26.92 0.73 23.76
N GLY A 307 -26.01 0.38 22.84
CA GLY A 307 -26.29 -0.33 21.60
C GLY A 307 -26.56 0.56 20.39
N ALA A 308 -26.32 1.85 20.48
CA ALA A 308 -26.37 2.72 19.32
C ALA A 308 -25.20 2.40 18.35
N VAL A 309 -25.47 2.43 17.04
CA VAL A 309 -24.41 2.29 16.02
C VAL A 309 -23.64 3.60 15.95
N VAL A 310 -22.36 3.53 16.25
CA VAL A 310 -21.43 4.67 16.34
C VAL A 310 -20.25 4.56 15.39
N GLY A 311 -20.24 3.54 14.56
CA GLY A 311 -19.15 3.34 13.60
C GLY A 311 -19.30 2.05 12.80
N GLU A 312 -18.27 1.78 11.97
CA GLU A 312 -18.21 0.60 11.13
C GLU A 312 -16.77 0.10 11.00
N VAL A 313 -16.62 -1.21 11.03
CA VAL A 313 -15.33 -1.89 10.77
C VAL A 313 -14.99 -1.81 9.29
N THR A 314 -13.81 -1.33 8.98
CA THR A 314 -13.30 -1.22 7.60
C THR A 314 -12.42 -2.40 7.21
N SER A 315 -11.59 -2.90 8.13
CA SER A 315 -10.73 -4.08 7.94
C SER A 315 -10.62 -4.85 9.25
N GLY A 316 -10.48 -6.17 9.18
CA GLY A 316 -10.30 -6.96 10.38
C GLY A 316 -9.77 -8.36 10.13
N ALA A 317 -8.84 -8.80 10.98
CA ALA A 317 -8.17 -10.09 10.88
C ALA A 317 -7.73 -10.62 12.26
N PRO A 318 -7.42 -11.93 12.38
CA PRO A 318 -6.66 -12.41 13.52
C PRO A 318 -5.21 -11.94 13.38
N SER A 319 -4.70 -11.16 14.35
CA SER A 319 -3.29 -10.77 14.35
C SER A 319 -2.43 -11.92 14.87
N GLN A 320 -1.48 -12.36 14.05
CA GLN A 320 -0.49 -13.36 14.45
C GLN A 320 0.52 -12.75 15.44
N SER A 321 0.87 -11.48 15.26
CA SER A 321 1.84 -10.78 16.11
C SER A 321 1.29 -10.50 17.51
N LEU A 322 -0.01 -10.20 17.64
CA LEU A 322 -0.65 -9.90 18.93
C LEU A 322 -1.34 -11.12 19.56
N GLY A 323 -1.60 -12.19 18.81
CA GLY A 323 -2.38 -13.35 19.25
C GLY A 323 -3.85 -13.03 19.55
N ARG A 324 -4.37 -11.92 19.04
CA ARG A 324 -5.74 -11.41 19.25
C ARG A 324 -6.34 -10.90 17.93
N PRO A 325 -7.66 -10.93 17.77
CA PRO A 325 -8.30 -10.27 16.62
C PRO A 325 -8.14 -8.75 16.72
N ILE A 326 -7.82 -8.14 15.56
CA ILE A 326 -7.70 -6.69 15.40
C ILE A 326 -8.58 -6.21 14.26
N ALA A 327 -8.94 -4.94 14.30
CA ALA A 327 -9.66 -4.28 13.21
C ALA A 327 -9.30 -2.80 13.12
N MET A 328 -9.39 -2.24 11.92
CA MET A 328 -9.56 -0.79 11.74
C MET A 328 -11.05 -0.49 11.58
N ALA A 329 -11.45 0.66 12.06
CA ALA A 329 -12.83 1.14 11.99
C ALA A 329 -12.89 2.66 11.90
N TYR A 330 -13.96 3.17 11.32
CA TYR A 330 -14.38 4.56 11.53
C TYR A 330 -15.38 4.60 12.67
N VAL A 331 -15.13 5.45 13.66
CA VAL A 331 -16.01 5.67 14.81
C VAL A 331 -16.25 7.16 15.01
N ASP A 332 -17.35 7.51 15.63
CA ASP A 332 -17.66 8.90 15.98
C ASP A 332 -16.51 9.48 16.83
N ASN A 333 -16.11 10.72 16.53
CA ASN A 333 -14.81 11.26 16.94
C ASN A 333 -14.62 11.43 18.45
N ASP A 334 -15.71 11.58 19.20
CA ASP A 334 -15.74 11.76 20.67
C ASP A 334 -15.67 10.44 21.46
N LEU A 335 -15.80 9.29 20.78
CA LEU A 335 -15.84 7.98 21.43
C LEU A 335 -14.47 7.30 21.45
N SER A 336 -14.06 6.82 22.64
CA SER A 336 -12.78 6.12 22.83
C SER A 336 -12.86 4.90 23.76
N THR A 337 -14.01 4.68 24.43
CA THR A 337 -14.20 3.57 25.39
C THR A 337 -15.62 3.04 25.30
N GLY A 338 -15.89 1.88 25.91
CA GLY A 338 -17.24 1.30 25.96
C GLY A 338 -17.77 0.82 24.63
N LEU A 339 -16.88 0.46 23.69
CA LEU A 339 -17.25 0.01 22.36
C LEU A 339 -17.28 -1.51 22.24
N ALA A 340 -18.16 -1.99 21.39
CA ALA A 340 -18.19 -3.37 20.94
C ALA A 340 -18.44 -3.43 19.43
N VAL A 341 -18.04 -4.52 18.80
CA VAL A 341 -18.44 -4.82 17.41
C VAL A 341 -19.61 -5.79 17.45
N ASP A 342 -20.69 -5.47 16.76
CA ASP A 342 -21.81 -6.39 16.58
C ASP A 342 -21.45 -7.43 15.52
N ILE A 343 -21.16 -8.63 15.98
CA ILE A 343 -20.84 -9.78 15.11
C ILE A 343 -22.09 -10.68 15.04
N ARG A 344 -22.96 -10.42 14.05
CA ARG A 344 -24.18 -11.20 13.80
C ARG A 344 -25.10 -11.27 15.02
N GLY A 345 -25.38 -10.14 15.66
CA GLY A 345 -26.23 -10.02 16.83
C GLY A 345 -25.57 -10.35 18.18
N SER A 346 -24.25 -10.55 18.17
CA SER A 346 -23.47 -10.78 19.39
C SER A 346 -22.41 -9.70 19.54
N ARG A 347 -22.45 -8.95 20.62
CA ARG A 347 -21.49 -7.87 20.91
C ARG A 347 -20.15 -8.46 21.35
N GLU A 348 -19.09 -8.19 20.58
CA GLU A 348 -17.71 -8.49 20.92
C GLU A 348 -17.06 -7.20 21.46
N PRO A 349 -16.74 -7.12 22.75
CA PRO A 349 -16.11 -5.93 23.31
C PRO A 349 -14.73 -5.69 22.69
N VAL A 350 -14.40 -4.41 22.48
CA VAL A 350 -13.14 -4.00 21.87
C VAL A 350 -12.48 -2.88 22.67
N ASP A 351 -11.14 -2.92 22.70
CA ASP A 351 -10.32 -1.81 23.18
C ASP A 351 -9.96 -0.92 21.99
N VAL A 352 -10.16 0.38 22.10
CA VAL A 352 -9.68 1.35 21.12
C VAL A 352 -8.20 1.60 21.36
N VAL A 353 -7.39 1.48 20.31
CA VAL A 353 -5.95 1.66 20.38
C VAL A 353 -5.44 2.57 19.27
N ASP A 354 -4.29 3.19 19.52
CA ASP A 354 -3.59 3.95 18.48
C ASP A 354 -2.95 3.02 17.45
N LEU A 355 -2.95 3.46 16.19
CA LEU A 355 -2.25 2.78 15.12
C LEU A 355 -0.77 3.21 15.05
N PRO A 356 0.13 2.33 14.64
CA PRO A 356 -0.07 0.95 14.24
C PRO A 356 -0.19 -0.03 15.41
N PHE A 357 -0.82 -1.19 15.19
CA PHE A 357 -0.87 -2.30 16.17
C PHE A 357 0.49 -2.94 16.41
N TYR A 358 1.29 -3.03 15.35
CA TYR A 358 2.63 -3.61 15.34
C TYR A 358 3.66 -2.57 14.89
N ARG A 359 4.79 -2.53 15.61
CA ARG A 359 5.98 -1.77 15.22
C ARG A 359 7.18 -2.70 15.22
N ARG A 360 7.95 -2.71 14.15
CA ARG A 360 9.23 -3.44 14.11
C ARG A 360 10.17 -2.90 15.20
N LYS A 361 10.95 -3.82 15.80
CA LYS A 361 11.96 -3.51 16.81
C LYS A 361 13.21 -2.91 16.19
#